data_e6d92159530dc852f934d1e4b23090c0
#
_entry.id   e6d92159530dc852f934d1e4b23090c0
#
_cell.length_a   1.000
_cell.length_b   1.000
_cell.length_c   1.000
_cell.angle_alpha   90.00
_cell.angle_beta   90.00
_cell.angle_gamma   90.00
#
_symmetry.space_group_name_H-M   'P 1'
#
loop_
_entity.id
_entity.type
_entity.pdbx_description
1 polymer ?
#
loop_
_entity_poly.entity_id
_entity_poly.type
_entity_poly.pdbx_seq_one_letter_code
_entity_poly.pdbx_strand_id
1 'polypeptide(L)'
;LETALASNNVTVFTGNSGFQNGDITVEDSISSNSSNDLTLDSQGDIIIDANITRSGSGGLVLNANSNLVRGTGTINLASGSSISAEAGVTVQNNINLTSSGNVNFGGTGTSTYSGSISGLGNINKVDNGTIILNGSNSYSGSTLVNAGTLRIDSSNSVPSNHTLTSNGGIYEVRNNITLESLSGTGEVRLSSGPLTLDG
;
A
#
# COMPACT_ATOMS: atom_id res chain seq x y z
N LEU A 1 -14.06 13.81 -12.37
CA LEU A 1 -13.18 13.51 -11.25
C LEU A 1 -11.74 14.00 -11.51
N GLU A 2 -11.12 13.59 -12.61
CA GLU A 2 -9.73 13.92 -12.96
C GLU A 2 -9.48 15.44 -13.08
N THR A 3 -10.42 16.18 -13.66
CA THR A 3 -10.35 17.66 -13.75
C THR A 3 -10.32 18.30 -12.35
N ALA A 4 -11.08 17.77 -11.40
CA ALA A 4 -11.07 18.25 -10.02
C ALA A 4 -9.74 17.91 -9.32
N LEU A 5 -9.22 16.70 -9.54
CA LEU A 5 -7.91 16.25 -9.01
C LEU A 5 -6.73 17.08 -9.55
N ALA A 6 -6.85 17.64 -10.76
CA ALA A 6 -5.80 18.50 -11.31
C ALA A 6 -5.57 19.76 -10.47
N SER A 7 -6.58 20.21 -9.72
CA SER A 7 -6.53 21.50 -9.00
C SER A 7 -6.71 21.37 -7.49
N ASN A 8 -7.32 20.30 -7.00
CA ASN A 8 -7.69 20.15 -5.58
C ASN A 8 -7.60 18.69 -5.13
N ASN A 9 -7.46 18.50 -3.81
CA ASN A 9 -7.78 17.20 -3.22
C ASN A 9 -9.25 16.85 -3.44
N VAL A 10 -9.54 15.61 -3.75
CA VAL A 10 -10.91 15.14 -4.01
C VAL A 10 -11.26 14.02 -3.07
N THR A 11 -12.41 14.14 -2.41
CA THR A 11 -13.01 13.07 -1.62
C THR A 11 -14.29 12.61 -2.30
N VAL A 12 -14.38 11.31 -2.58
CA VAL A 12 -15.61 10.63 -2.96
C VAL A 12 -16.14 9.93 -1.72
N PHE A 13 -17.32 10.29 -1.30
CA PHE A 13 -17.91 9.83 -0.03
C PHE A 13 -19.31 9.27 -0.23
N THR A 14 -19.58 8.10 0.36
CA THR A 14 -20.95 7.55 0.46
C THR A 14 -21.51 7.92 1.83
N GLY A 15 -22.48 8.83 1.88
CA GLY A 15 -22.99 9.42 3.12
C GLY A 15 -23.53 8.41 4.15
N ASN A 16 -23.62 8.85 5.41
CA ASN A 16 -24.06 8.04 6.56
C ASN A 16 -25.59 7.92 6.69
N SER A 17 -26.40 8.44 5.76
CA SER A 17 -27.84 8.47 5.85
C SER A 17 -28.49 7.47 4.88
N GLY A 18 -28.85 6.29 5.38
CA GLY A 18 -29.55 5.27 4.60
C GLY A 18 -29.57 3.92 5.34
N PHE A 19 -30.44 3.01 4.91
CA PHE A 19 -30.52 1.65 5.44
C PHE A 19 -29.50 0.67 4.81
N GLN A 20 -28.67 1.13 3.87
CA GLN A 20 -27.65 0.33 3.19
C GLN A 20 -26.29 1.00 3.30
N ASN A 21 -25.29 0.20 3.60
CA ASN A 21 -23.91 0.64 3.47
C ASN A 21 -23.64 0.86 1.98
N GLY A 22 -23.33 2.12 1.61
CA GLY A 22 -23.02 2.45 0.22
C GLY A 22 -21.62 1.99 -0.15
N ASP A 23 -21.50 1.23 -1.23
CA ASP A 23 -20.20 0.92 -1.82
C ASP A 23 -19.73 2.05 -2.73
N ILE A 24 -18.43 2.19 -2.91
CA ILE A 24 -17.84 2.98 -3.98
C ILE A 24 -17.34 2.01 -5.04
N THR A 25 -17.83 2.12 -6.27
CA THR A 25 -17.34 1.33 -7.41
C THR A 25 -16.63 2.23 -8.40
N VAL A 26 -15.40 1.86 -8.76
CA VAL A 26 -14.59 2.49 -9.79
C VAL A 26 -14.72 1.63 -11.06
N GLU A 27 -15.64 1.99 -11.95
CA GLU A 27 -15.94 1.27 -13.20
C GLU A 27 -15.11 1.80 -14.38
N ASP A 28 -14.72 3.07 -14.34
CA ASP A 28 -13.88 3.70 -15.36
C ASP A 28 -12.52 4.07 -14.77
N SER A 29 -11.46 4.00 -15.61
CA SER A 29 -10.11 4.31 -15.17
C SER A 29 -9.96 5.75 -14.70
N ILE A 30 -9.28 5.93 -13.60
CA ILE A 30 -8.94 7.25 -13.03
C ILE A 30 -7.44 7.47 -13.19
N SER A 31 -7.05 8.54 -13.89
CA SER A 31 -5.64 8.91 -14.07
C SER A 31 -5.38 10.32 -13.59
N SER A 32 -4.32 10.52 -12.81
CA SER A 32 -3.91 11.85 -12.38
C SER A 32 -2.39 11.93 -12.15
N ASN A 33 -1.81 13.01 -12.65
CA ASN A 33 -0.40 13.37 -12.46
C ASN A 33 -0.20 14.49 -11.44
N SER A 34 -1.25 14.86 -10.71
CA SER A 34 -1.21 15.95 -9.73
C SER A 34 -0.60 15.50 -8.40
N SER A 35 -0.24 16.49 -7.58
CA SER A 35 0.13 16.30 -6.17
C SER A 35 -1.08 16.26 -5.23
N ASN A 36 -2.29 16.42 -5.74
CA ASN A 36 -3.52 16.41 -4.94
C ASN A 36 -3.95 14.97 -4.63
N ASP A 37 -4.53 14.77 -3.47
CA ASP A 37 -4.96 13.46 -2.99
C ASP A 37 -6.34 13.08 -3.53
N LEU A 38 -6.53 11.79 -3.81
CA LEU A 38 -7.82 11.16 -4.01
C LEU A 38 -8.17 10.33 -2.76
N THR A 39 -9.27 10.67 -2.12
CA THR A 39 -9.83 9.90 -1.02
C THR A 39 -11.11 9.20 -1.49
N LEU A 40 -11.16 7.88 -1.33
CA LEU A 40 -12.37 7.08 -1.46
C LEU A 40 -12.81 6.68 -0.05
N ASP A 41 -13.95 7.23 0.39
CA ASP A 41 -14.48 7.06 1.74
C ASP A 41 -15.86 6.42 1.67
N SER A 42 -15.89 5.11 1.81
CA SER A 42 -17.06 4.26 1.64
C SER A 42 -17.60 3.76 2.98
N GLN A 43 -18.91 3.81 3.15
CA GLN A 43 -19.57 3.15 4.28
C GLN A 43 -19.68 1.62 4.11
N GLY A 44 -19.53 1.13 2.88
CA GLY A 44 -19.42 -0.28 2.51
C GLY A 44 -18.03 -0.64 2.01
N ASP A 45 -17.97 -1.44 0.96
CA ASP A 45 -16.75 -1.81 0.25
C ASP A 45 -16.27 -0.67 -0.68
N ILE A 46 -14.99 -0.71 -1.02
CA ILE A 46 -14.45 0.00 -2.19
C ILE A 46 -14.14 -1.06 -3.25
N ILE A 47 -14.81 -0.97 -4.40
CA ILE A 47 -14.69 -1.90 -5.51
C ILE A 47 -13.95 -1.21 -6.65
N ILE A 48 -12.71 -1.62 -6.91
CA ILE A 48 -11.86 -1.02 -7.95
C ILE A 48 -11.80 -2.02 -9.12
N ASP A 49 -12.74 -1.88 -10.08
CA ASP A 49 -12.83 -2.75 -11.25
C ASP A 49 -12.10 -2.18 -12.47
N ALA A 50 -11.84 -0.87 -12.48
CA ALA A 50 -10.97 -0.23 -13.45
C ALA A 50 -9.70 0.34 -12.79
N ASN A 51 -8.66 0.65 -13.58
CA ASN A 51 -7.38 1.06 -13.03
C ASN A 51 -7.42 2.45 -12.38
N ILE A 52 -6.73 2.60 -11.25
CA ILE A 52 -6.41 3.91 -10.68
C ILE A 52 -4.92 4.15 -10.91
N THR A 53 -4.57 5.24 -11.60
CA THR A 53 -3.18 5.59 -11.89
C THR A 53 -2.83 6.94 -11.26
N ARG A 54 -1.86 6.92 -10.34
CA ARG A 54 -1.27 8.09 -9.70
C ARG A 54 0.17 8.24 -10.21
N SER A 55 0.37 9.09 -11.21
CA SER A 55 1.69 9.34 -11.81
C SER A 55 2.38 10.59 -11.26
N GLY A 56 1.69 11.39 -10.44
CA GLY A 56 2.23 12.48 -9.64
C GLY A 56 2.50 12.07 -8.19
N SER A 57 2.81 13.04 -7.33
CA SER A 57 3.10 12.80 -5.91
C SER A 57 1.85 12.72 -5.01
N GLY A 58 0.65 12.92 -5.55
CA GLY A 58 -0.59 12.86 -4.80
C GLY A 58 -0.92 11.46 -4.30
N GLY A 59 -1.55 11.39 -3.13
CA GLY A 59 -1.92 10.16 -2.46
C GLY A 59 -3.21 9.52 -2.97
N LEU A 60 -3.36 8.24 -2.66
CA LEU A 60 -4.62 7.50 -2.70
C LEU A 60 -4.96 7.06 -1.28
N VAL A 61 -6.08 7.54 -0.76
CA VAL A 61 -6.57 7.20 0.58
C VAL A 61 -7.82 6.32 0.45
N LEU A 62 -7.80 5.17 1.10
CA LEU A 62 -8.83 4.14 1.00
C LEU A 62 -9.45 3.88 2.37
N ASN A 63 -10.64 4.41 2.59
CA ASN A 63 -11.41 4.27 3.81
C ASN A 63 -12.65 3.43 3.49
N ALA A 64 -12.61 2.14 3.79
CA ALA A 64 -13.73 1.22 3.60
C ALA A 64 -14.26 0.76 4.97
N ASN A 65 -15.46 1.19 5.33
CA ASN A 65 -16.04 0.91 6.64
C ASN A 65 -16.38 -0.58 6.85
N SER A 66 -16.58 -1.33 5.75
CA SER A 66 -16.65 -2.80 5.75
C SER A 66 -15.28 -3.50 5.86
N ASN A 67 -14.20 -2.73 5.89
CA ASN A 67 -12.80 -3.18 5.92
C ASN A 67 -12.31 -3.89 4.65
N LEU A 68 -12.95 -3.70 3.48
CA LEU A 68 -12.56 -4.39 2.25
C LEU A 68 -12.44 -3.44 1.04
N VAL A 69 -11.27 -3.48 0.41
CA VAL A 69 -10.99 -2.90 -0.91
C VAL A 69 -10.68 -4.05 -1.85
N ARG A 70 -11.47 -4.21 -2.91
CA ARG A 70 -11.42 -5.34 -3.84
C ARG A 70 -11.74 -4.94 -5.27
N GLY A 71 -11.62 -5.87 -6.20
CA GLY A 71 -11.95 -5.68 -7.62
C GLY A 71 -10.85 -6.17 -8.54
N THR A 72 -11.05 -6.02 -9.84
CA THR A 72 -10.12 -6.51 -10.87
C THR A 72 -9.13 -5.45 -11.37
N GLY A 73 -9.39 -4.18 -11.06
CA GLY A 73 -8.53 -3.07 -11.44
C GLY A 73 -7.20 -3.06 -10.69
N THR A 74 -6.18 -2.49 -11.33
CA THR A 74 -4.83 -2.33 -10.76
C THR A 74 -4.63 -0.90 -10.27
N ILE A 75 -4.00 -0.77 -9.10
CA ILE A 75 -3.57 0.51 -8.55
C ILE A 75 -2.14 0.77 -9.01
N ASN A 76 -1.94 1.76 -9.89
CA ASN A 76 -0.65 2.14 -10.43
C ASN A 76 -0.12 3.37 -9.70
N LEU A 77 1.05 3.25 -9.09
CA LEU A 77 1.67 4.28 -8.26
C LEU A 77 3.07 4.62 -8.79
N ALA A 78 3.31 5.88 -9.07
CA ALA A 78 4.65 6.36 -9.44
C ALA A 78 5.45 6.79 -8.20
N SER A 79 6.74 7.02 -8.40
CA SER A 79 7.62 7.57 -7.37
C SER A 79 7.09 8.88 -6.79
N GLY A 80 7.11 9.01 -5.48
CA GLY A 80 6.62 10.16 -4.74
C GLY A 80 5.14 10.07 -4.36
N SER A 81 4.34 9.21 -5.01
CA SER A 81 2.95 8.99 -4.60
C SER A 81 2.85 8.23 -3.28
N SER A 82 1.68 8.27 -2.68
CA SER A 82 1.38 7.51 -1.46
C SER A 82 0.10 6.70 -1.60
N ILE A 83 0.02 5.62 -0.82
CA ILE A 83 -1.21 4.89 -0.58
C ILE A 83 -1.39 4.70 0.93
N SER A 84 -2.58 4.94 1.42
CA SER A 84 -2.95 4.65 2.80
C SER A 84 -4.32 4.00 2.86
N ALA A 85 -4.50 3.11 3.81
CA ALA A 85 -5.78 2.50 4.13
C ALA A 85 -6.05 2.63 5.62
N GLU A 86 -7.32 2.80 6.01
CA GLU A 86 -7.72 2.87 7.40
C GLU A 86 -7.42 1.59 8.18
N ALA A 87 -7.51 1.71 9.51
CA ALA A 87 -7.36 0.56 10.41
C ALA A 87 -8.39 -0.53 10.10
N GLY A 88 -7.93 -1.77 9.98
CA GLY A 88 -8.76 -2.93 9.66
C GLY A 88 -8.91 -3.20 8.17
N VAL A 89 -8.66 -2.24 7.28
CA VAL A 89 -8.88 -2.40 5.84
C VAL A 89 -7.92 -3.42 5.24
N THR A 90 -8.47 -4.32 4.43
CA THR A 90 -7.71 -5.25 3.56
C THR A 90 -7.82 -4.80 2.10
N VAL A 91 -6.68 -4.49 1.49
CA VAL A 91 -6.56 -4.15 0.07
C VAL A 91 -6.19 -5.41 -0.71
N GLN A 92 -7.12 -5.88 -1.56
CA GLN A 92 -6.95 -7.08 -2.38
C GLN A 92 -6.50 -6.77 -3.82
N ASN A 93 -6.68 -5.53 -4.27
CA ASN A 93 -6.26 -5.10 -5.59
C ASN A 93 -4.73 -5.19 -5.76
N ASN A 94 -4.31 -5.54 -6.96
CA ASN A 94 -2.90 -5.52 -7.32
C ASN A 94 -2.38 -4.09 -7.38
N ILE A 95 -1.14 -3.91 -6.94
CA ILE A 95 -0.44 -2.62 -6.96
C ILE A 95 0.77 -2.74 -7.88
N ASN A 96 0.91 -1.78 -8.80
CA ASN A 96 2.06 -1.69 -9.68
C ASN A 96 2.84 -0.40 -9.42
N LEU A 97 4.10 -0.53 -9.03
CA LEU A 97 5.03 0.57 -8.81
C LEU A 97 5.66 0.95 -10.15
N THR A 98 5.09 1.95 -10.82
CA THR A 98 5.32 2.22 -12.25
C THR A 98 6.68 2.84 -12.58
N SER A 99 7.38 3.39 -11.59
CA SER A 99 8.70 4.01 -11.77
C SER A 99 9.64 3.68 -10.61
N SER A 100 10.93 3.73 -10.85
CA SER A 100 11.94 3.61 -9.79
C SER A 100 11.83 4.79 -8.82
N GLY A 101 12.09 4.54 -7.53
CA GLY A 101 11.98 5.50 -6.45
C GLY A 101 10.94 5.08 -5.42
N ASN A 102 10.70 5.93 -4.42
CA ASN A 102 9.88 5.55 -3.28
C ASN A 102 8.40 5.79 -3.55
N VAL A 103 7.58 4.77 -3.27
CA VAL A 103 6.14 4.90 -3.08
C VAL A 103 5.86 4.74 -1.59
N ASN A 104 5.14 5.70 -1.02
CA ASN A 104 4.90 5.74 0.41
C ASN A 104 3.66 4.91 0.78
N PHE A 105 3.84 3.96 1.67
CA PHE A 105 2.78 3.16 2.26
C PHE A 105 2.55 3.63 3.69
N GLY A 106 1.39 4.22 3.96
CA GLY A 106 1.06 4.89 5.22
C GLY A 106 -0.23 4.39 5.87
N GLY A 107 -0.57 5.05 6.96
CA GLY A 107 -1.76 4.81 7.77
C GLY A 107 -1.42 4.78 9.26
N THR A 108 -2.42 5.07 10.11
CA THR A 108 -2.22 5.17 11.56
C THR A 108 -2.61 3.90 12.32
N GLY A 109 -3.39 3.02 11.70
CA GLY A 109 -3.82 1.74 12.29
C GLY A 109 -3.12 0.53 11.66
N THR A 110 -3.78 -0.62 11.70
CA THR A 110 -3.30 -1.82 11.01
C THR A 110 -4.10 -2.03 9.74
N SER A 111 -3.43 -2.10 8.60
CA SER A 111 -4.02 -2.44 7.30
C SER A 111 -3.29 -3.61 6.65
N THR A 112 -3.99 -4.37 5.80
CA THR A 112 -3.43 -5.55 5.12
C THR A 112 -3.45 -5.34 3.61
N TYR A 113 -2.33 -5.60 2.96
CA TYR A 113 -2.22 -5.63 1.50
C TYR A 113 -2.04 -7.08 1.06
N SER A 114 -3.12 -7.68 0.59
CA SER A 114 -3.16 -9.09 0.16
C SER A 114 -3.11 -9.26 -1.36
N GLY A 115 -3.31 -8.19 -2.13
CA GLY A 115 -3.01 -8.14 -3.55
C GLY A 115 -1.50 -8.22 -3.80
N SER A 116 -1.09 -8.53 -5.02
CA SER A 116 0.33 -8.54 -5.40
C SER A 116 0.86 -7.12 -5.59
N ILE A 117 2.10 -6.89 -5.16
CA ILE A 117 2.83 -5.65 -5.42
C ILE A 117 3.97 -5.97 -6.40
N SER A 118 4.00 -5.28 -7.52
CA SER A 118 4.97 -5.47 -8.61
C SER A 118 5.56 -4.16 -9.10
N GLY A 119 6.49 -4.20 -10.05
CA GLY A 119 7.04 -3.03 -10.72
C GLY A 119 8.44 -2.63 -10.26
N LEU A 120 8.86 -1.40 -10.58
CA LEU A 120 10.25 -0.95 -10.45
C LEU A 120 10.53 -0.14 -9.15
N GLY A 121 9.47 0.26 -8.44
CA GLY A 121 9.59 1.17 -7.30
C GLY A 121 10.01 0.50 -6.00
N ASN A 122 10.40 1.32 -5.04
CA ASN A 122 10.65 0.92 -3.66
C ASN A 122 9.37 1.02 -2.83
N ILE A 123 9.20 0.15 -1.87
CA ILE A 123 8.22 0.32 -0.80
C ILE A 123 8.86 1.16 0.30
N ASN A 124 8.23 2.28 0.66
CA ASN A 124 8.63 3.11 1.77
C ASN A 124 7.52 3.12 2.83
N LYS A 125 7.67 2.33 3.88
CA LYS A 125 6.74 2.35 5.00
C LYS A 125 6.95 3.62 5.82
N VAL A 126 5.92 4.46 5.83
CA VAL A 126 5.85 5.70 6.61
C VAL A 126 4.73 5.59 7.66
N ASP A 127 4.55 6.63 8.48
CA ASP A 127 3.57 6.73 9.56
C ASP A 127 3.67 5.63 10.66
N ASN A 128 2.97 5.82 11.76
CA ASN A 128 3.11 4.97 12.95
C ASN A 128 2.28 3.67 12.93
N GLY A 129 1.44 3.48 11.93
CA GLY A 129 0.61 2.28 11.81
C GLY A 129 1.38 1.02 11.42
N THR A 130 0.67 -0.09 11.39
CA THR A 130 1.17 -1.39 10.93
C THR A 130 0.64 -1.69 9.54
N ILE A 131 1.53 -1.99 8.61
CA ILE A 131 1.18 -2.55 7.31
C ILE A 131 1.57 -4.02 7.29
N ILE A 132 0.63 -4.86 6.88
CA ILE A 132 0.82 -6.29 6.71
C ILE A 132 0.89 -6.58 5.21
N LEU A 133 2.01 -7.12 4.76
CA LEU A 133 2.12 -7.67 3.41
C LEU A 133 1.85 -9.17 3.47
N ASN A 134 0.81 -9.61 2.76
CA ASN A 134 0.39 -11.00 2.70
C ASN A 134 0.25 -11.50 1.24
N GLY A 135 0.32 -10.61 0.27
CA GLY A 135 0.32 -10.94 -1.16
C GLY A 135 1.63 -11.53 -1.66
N SER A 136 1.63 -12.04 -2.88
CA SER A 136 2.84 -12.48 -3.57
C SER A 136 3.47 -11.31 -4.31
N ASN A 137 4.60 -10.81 -3.83
CA ASN A 137 5.19 -9.57 -4.32
C ASN A 137 6.43 -9.81 -5.18
N SER A 138 6.60 -8.98 -6.21
CA SER A 138 7.68 -9.09 -7.22
C SER A 138 8.25 -7.73 -7.64
N TYR A 139 8.06 -6.68 -6.82
CA TYR A 139 8.70 -5.39 -7.07
C TYR A 139 10.22 -5.52 -7.01
N SER A 140 10.94 -4.78 -7.86
CA SER A 140 12.40 -4.90 -7.99
C SER A 140 13.18 -3.87 -7.17
N GLY A 141 12.50 -2.92 -6.56
CA GLY A 141 13.12 -1.94 -5.68
C GLY A 141 13.35 -2.45 -4.26
N SER A 142 13.90 -1.60 -3.41
CA SER A 142 14.18 -1.89 -2.01
C SER A 142 12.94 -1.69 -1.13
N THR A 143 12.97 -2.21 0.10
CA THR A 143 12.03 -1.83 1.15
C THR A 143 12.70 -0.95 2.19
N LEU A 144 12.05 0.19 2.48
CA LEU A 144 12.45 1.10 3.54
C LEU A 144 11.38 1.09 4.63
N VAL A 145 11.79 0.99 5.90
CA VAL A 145 10.88 1.08 7.05
C VAL A 145 11.33 2.26 7.91
N ASN A 146 10.72 3.41 7.65
CA ASN A 146 11.10 4.68 8.30
C ASN A 146 10.29 4.95 9.58
N ALA A 147 9.07 4.42 9.68
CA ALA A 147 8.24 4.55 10.87
C ALA A 147 7.23 3.39 10.98
N GLY A 148 6.66 3.19 12.17
CA GLY A 148 5.65 2.16 12.43
C GLY A 148 6.16 0.74 12.20
N THR A 149 5.28 -0.16 11.78
CA THR A 149 5.62 -1.57 11.57
C THR A 149 5.29 -2.02 10.15
N LEU A 150 6.25 -2.63 9.47
CA LEU A 150 6.01 -3.44 8.28
C LEU A 150 6.10 -4.91 8.65
N ARG A 151 4.98 -5.63 8.55
CA ARG A 151 4.87 -7.04 8.91
C ARG A 151 4.76 -7.91 7.67
N ILE A 152 5.52 -8.97 7.65
CA ILE A 152 5.56 -9.96 6.58
C ILE A 152 4.94 -11.26 7.07
N ASP A 153 3.74 -11.59 6.57
CA ASP A 153 2.97 -12.75 6.99
C ASP A 153 3.11 -13.96 6.06
N SER A 154 3.74 -13.80 4.88
CA SER A 154 4.00 -14.86 3.91
C SER A 154 5.43 -14.79 3.39
N SER A 155 6.05 -15.95 3.11
CA SER A 155 7.39 -16.01 2.51
C SER A 155 7.46 -15.39 1.11
N ASN A 156 6.34 -15.32 0.40
CA ASN A 156 6.24 -14.70 -0.93
C ASN A 156 5.91 -13.20 -0.85
N SER A 157 5.77 -12.64 0.36
CA SER A 157 5.40 -11.23 0.53
C SER A 157 6.57 -10.27 0.36
N VAL A 158 7.77 -10.77 0.19
CA VAL A 158 8.95 -10.00 -0.26
C VAL A 158 9.60 -10.70 -1.44
N PRO A 159 10.13 -9.95 -2.42
CA PRO A 159 10.87 -10.56 -3.52
C PRO A 159 12.12 -11.30 -3.03
N SER A 160 12.57 -12.30 -3.79
CA SER A 160 13.90 -12.88 -3.57
C SER A 160 15.00 -11.84 -3.84
N ASN A 161 16.13 -11.96 -3.14
CA ASN A 161 17.26 -11.01 -3.25
C ASN A 161 16.86 -9.55 -2.94
N HIS A 162 16.19 -9.39 -1.83
CA HIS A 162 15.57 -8.14 -1.43
C HIS A 162 16.46 -7.34 -0.48
N THR A 163 16.60 -6.04 -0.75
CA THR A 163 17.30 -5.12 0.13
C THR A 163 16.32 -4.45 1.09
N LEU A 164 16.61 -4.54 2.38
CA LEU A 164 15.84 -3.89 3.43
C LEU A 164 16.68 -2.84 4.16
N THR A 165 16.10 -1.65 4.33
CA THR A 165 16.63 -0.62 5.22
C THR A 165 15.57 -0.25 6.27
N SER A 166 15.87 -0.45 7.55
CA SER A 166 14.99 -0.03 8.65
C SER A 166 15.64 1.13 9.41
N ASN A 167 15.11 2.35 9.24
CA ASN A 167 15.75 3.58 9.78
C ASN A 167 15.14 4.06 11.11
N GLY A 168 13.97 3.59 11.50
CA GLY A 168 13.30 4.01 12.74
C GLY A 168 12.02 3.23 12.97
N GLY A 169 11.60 2.42 11.99
CA GLY A 169 10.46 1.53 12.11
C GLY A 169 10.84 0.12 12.53
N ILE A 170 9.85 -0.76 12.53
CA ILE A 170 9.95 -2.17 12.89
C ILE A 170 9.68 -2.99 11.65
N TYR A 171 10.60 -3.89 11.29
CA TYR A 171 10.37 -4.93 10.31
C TYR A 171 10.08 -6.25 11.03
N GLU A 172 8.83 -6.68 11.00
CA GLU A 172 8.37 -7.89 11.68
C GLU A 172 8.23 -9.05 10.69
N VAL A 173 8.98 -10.13 10.91
CA VAL A 173 9.01 -11.32 10.07
C VAL A 173 8.28 -12.46 10.77
N ARG A 174 7.28 -13.04 10.08
CA ARG A 174 6.50 -14.19 10.57
C ARG A 174 6.65 -15.45 9.75
N ASN A 175 7.56 -15.44 8.77
CA ASN A 175 7.87 -16.57 7.91
C ASN A 175 9.35 -16.61 7.56
N ASN A 176 9.78 -17.64 6.83
CA ASN A 176 11.14 -17.73 6.34
C ASN A 176 11.36 -16.66 5.27
N ILE A 177 12.29 -15.76 5.49
CA ILE A 177 12.64 -14.69 4.57
C ILE A 177 14.13 -14.71 4.30
N THR A 178 14.49 -14.54 3.04
CA THR A 178 15.87 -14.32 2.61
C THR A 178 16.00 -12.90 2.09
N LEU A 179 16.98 -12.16 2.60
CA LEU A 179 17.34 -10.82 2.15
C LEU A 179 18.74 -10.84 1.53
N GLU A 180 18.96 -10.04 0.50
CA GLU A 180 20.29 -9.75 -0.01
C GLU A 180 21.07 -8.90 0.98
N SER A 181 20.44 -7.86 1.54
CA SER A 181 21.10 -7.00 2.54
C SER A 181 20.10 -6.43 3.55
N LEU A 182 20.60 -6.15 4.74
CA LEU A 182 19.89 -5.53 5.83
C LEU A 182 20.73 -4.38 6.40
N SER A 183 20.14 -3.18 6.52
CA SER A 183 20.80 -1.99 7.04
C SER A 183 19.84 -1.10 7.83
N GLY A 184 20.39 -0.05 8.44
CA GLY A 184 19.64 0.95 9.19
C GLY A 184 19.74 0.78 10.71
N THR A 185 19.00 1.61 11.45
CA THR A 185 19.02 1.69 12.92
C THR A 185 17.70 1.25 13.56
N GLY A 186 16.74 0.84 12.75
CA GLY A 186 15.44 0.35 13.21
C GLY A 186 15.50 -1.08 13.76
N GLU A 187 14.37 -1.57 14.18
CA GLU A 187 14.23 -2.90 14.80
C GLU A 187 13.85 -3.95 13.76
N VAL A 188 14.41 -5.15 13.87
CA VAL A 188 13.95 -6.35 13.16
C VAL A 188 13.45 -7.36 14.19
N ARG A 189 12.17 -7.75 14.07
CA ARG A 189 11.53 -8.74 14.94
C ARG A 189 11.29 -10.05 14.20
N LEU A 190 11.79 -11.12 14.71
CA LEU A 190 11.53 -12.47 14.21
C LEU A 190 10.48 -13.10 15.11
N SER A 191 9.22 -13.14 14.67
CA SER A 191 8.11 -13.71 15.43
C SER A 191 7.89 -15.19 15.12
N SER A 192 8.24 -15.63 13.89
CA SER A 192 8.37 -17.04 13.52
C SER A 192 9.20 -17.17 12.24
N GLY A 193 9.93 -18.27 12.11
CA GLY A 193 10.81 -18.53 10.97
C GLY A 193 12.15 -17.77 11.00
N PRO A 194 13.16 -18.27 10.30
CA PRO A 194 14.46 -17.64 10.18
C PRO A 194 14.45 -16.46 9.20
N LEU A 195 15.34 -15.53 9.46
CA LEU A 195 15.82 -14.53 8.50
C LEU A 195 17.22 -14.94 8.04
N THR A 196 17.40 -15.08 6.74
CA THR A 196 18.69 -15.40 6.12
C THR A 196 19.21 -14.18 5.36
N LEU A 197 20.51 -13.95 5.41
CA LEU A 197 21.20 -12.94 4.61
C LEU A 197 22.11 -13.67 3.62
N ASP A 198 21.93 -13.43 2.31
CA ASP A 198 22.65 -14.08 1.21
C ASP A 198 23.64 -13.13 0.49
N GLY A 199 23.92 -11.94 1.08
CA GLY A 199 24.80 -10.93 0.52
C GLY A 199 26.25 -11.03 0.99
#